data_f0d1c05507ddf0cdd460838eba6c1a88
#
_entry.id   f0d1c05507ddf0cdd460838eba6c1a88
#
_cell.length_a   1.000
_cell.length_b   1.000
_cell.length_c   1.000
_cell.angle_alpha   90.00
_cell.angle_beta   90.00
_cell.angle_gamma   90.00
#
_symmetry.space_group_name_H-M   'P 1'
#
loop_
_entity.id
_entity.type
_entity.pdbx_description
1 polymer ?
#
loop_
_entity_poly.entity_id
_entity_poly.type
_entity_poly.pdbx_seq_one_letter_code
_entity_poly.pdbx_strand_id
1 'polypeptide(L)'
;VASGAKARGIQTERFYLQDAAFVAGLEGHDEALLGELHRALASPRWLLGLGRRSCVPAGPLVDNSAIFDGELEAALRMPWRPAGQAERERVPAWPYEREELTQLILEDPDGEVELQDQPLGSAFEARTFAVRRARSTWVPLEAGD
;
A
#
# COMPACT_ATOMS: atom_id res chain seq x y z
N VAL A 1 -5.65 -47.10 -19.67
CA VAL A 1 -6.96 -46.61 -19.26
C VAL A 1 -6.76 -45.72 -18.06
N ALA A 2 -6.77 -44.37 -18.29
CA ALA A 2 -6.65 -43.43 -17.23
C ALA A 2 -7.92 -43.41 -16.38
N SER A 3 -7.78 -43.77 -15.10
CA SER A 3 -8.84 -43.66 -14.10
C SER A 3 -9.25 -42.20 -13.98
N GLY A 4 -10.45 -41.87 -14.41
CA GLY A 4 -11.04 -40.54 -14.30
C GLY A 4 -11.38 -40.18 -12.85
N ALA A 5 -10.40 -39.92 -12.03
CA ALA A 5 -10.62 -39.27 -10.74
C ALA A 5 -11.21 -37.88 -10.98
N LYS A 6 -12.46 -37.68 -10.58
CA LYS A 6 -13.08 -36.35 -10.58
C LYS A 6 -12.23 -35.41 -9.78
N ALA A 7 -11.73 -34.34 -10.44
CA ALA A 7 -11.00 -33.27 -9.76
C ALA A 7 -11.91 -32.73 -8.64
N ARG A 8 -11.49 -32.90 -7.38
CA ARG A 8 -12.15 -32.29 -6.24
C ARG A 8 -11.86 -30.79 -6.28
N GLY A 9 -12.89 -29.99 -6.40
CA GLY A 9 -12.78 -28.56 -6.23
C GLY A 9 -12.24 -28.23 -4.83
N ILE A 10 -11.22 -27.40 -4.75
CA ILE A 10 -10.70 -26.89 -3.48
C ILE A 10 -11.41 -25.56 -3.23
N GLN A 11 -12.20 -25.51 -2.16
CA GLN A 11 -12.80 -24.27 -1.69
C GLN A 11 -11.76 -23.53 -0.88
N THR A 12 -11.52 -22.26 -1.20
CA THR A 12 -10.61 -21.37 -0.45
C THR A 12 -11.37 -20.12 -0.04
N GLU A 13 -11.21 -19.73 1.22
CA GLU A 13 -11.70 -18.45 1.73
C GLU A 13 -10.57 -17.43 1.71
N ARG A 14 -10.91 -16.18 1.38
CA ARG A 14 -9.95 -15.09 1.36
C ARG A 14 -10.64 -13.81 1.79
N PHE A 15 -10.00 -13.14 2.72
CA PHE A 15 -10.46 -11.85 3.25
C PHE A 15 -9.80 -10.71 2.47
N TYR A 16 -10.56 -9.65 2.25
CA TYR A 16 -10.11 -8.43 1.58
C TYR A 16 -10.54 -7.23 2.41
N LEU A 17 -9.66 -6.24 2.45
CA LEU A 17 -10.03 -4.93 2.95
C LEU A 17 -10.81 -4.19 1.85
N GLN A 18 -11.99 -3.72 2.20
CA GLN A 18 -12.84 -2.92 1.32
C GLN A 18 -12.86 -1.48 1.87
N ASP A 19 -12.84 -0.50 0.97
CA ASP A 19 -12.85 0.93 1.29
C ASP A 19 -11.69 1.39 2.20
N ALA A 20 -10.60 0.62 2.22
CA ALA A 20 -9.40 0.99 2.93
C ALA A 20 -8.58 2.02 2.13
N ALA A 21 -8.03 3.01 2.82
CA ALA A 21 -7.10 3.98 2.27
C ALA A 21 -5.72 3.75 2.88
N PHE A 22 -4.71 3.73 2.02
CA PHE A 22 -3.31 3.57 2.41
C PHE A 22 -2.48 4.68 1.81
N VAL A 23 -1.50 5.15 2.55
CA VAL A 23 -0.44 6.01 2.05
C VAL A 23 0.88 5.25 2.19
N ALA A 24 1.66 5.20 1.13
CA ALA A 24 3.00 4.62 1.15
C ALA A 24 4.03 5.71 0.82
N GLY A 25 5.02 5.85 1.68
CA GLY A 25 6.14 6.75 1.47
C GLY A 25 7.40 5.98 1.10
N LEU A 26 8.21 6.57 0.25
CA LEU A 26 9.53 6.11 -0.13
C LEU A 26 10.53 7.22 0.15
N GLU A 27 11.63 6.87 0.81
CA GLU A 27 12.75 7.79 1.09
C GLU A 27 14.01 7.31 0.37
N GLY A 28 14.81 8.24 -0.12
CA GLY A 28 16.05 7.93 -0.79
C GLY A 28 16.83 9.19 -1.14
N HIS A 29 18.15 9.04 -1.30
CA HIS A 29 19.06 10.15 -1.67
C HIS A 29 19.14 10.37 -3.20
N ASP A 30 18.61 9.44 -3.99
CA ASP A 30 18.59 9.53 -5.46
C ASP A 30 17.29 10.17 -5.94
N GLU A 31 17.31 11.49 -6.07
CA GLU A 31 16.18 12.27 -6.55
C GLU A 31 15.74 11.86 -7.98
N ALA A 32 16.70 11.46 -8.84
CA ALA A 32 16.38 11.03 -10.18
C ALA A 32 15.55 9.75 -10.17
N LEU A 33 15.94 8.78 -9.34
CA LEU A 33 15.21 7.53 -9.14
C LEU A 33 13.82 7.79 -8.56
N LEU A 34 13.71 8.61 -7.52
CA LEU A 34 12.40 8.97 -6.93
C LEU A 34 11.49 9.65 -7.97
N GLY A 35 12.03 10.54 -8.79
CA GLY A 35 11.31 11.19 -9.88
C GLY A 35 10.86 10.20 -10.97
N GLU A 36 11.66 9.18 -11.28
CA GLU A 36 11.28 8.12 -12.21
C GLU A 36 10.17 7.24 -11.66
N LEU A 37 10.26 6.85 -10.40
CA LEU A 37 9.21 6.07 -9.71
C LEU A 37 7.90 6.85 -9.65
N HIS A 38 7.94 8.13 -9.29
CA HIS A 38 6.77 9.00 -9.26
C HIS A 38 6.11 9.07 -10.64
N ARG A 39 6.87 9.32 -11.72
CA ARG A 39 6.33 9.35 -13.09
C ARG A 39 5.75 8.01 -13.53
N ALA A 40 6.39 6.91 -13.16
CA ALA A 40 5.90 5.56 -13.48
C ALA A 40 4.59 5.24 -12.77
N LEU A 41 4.40 5.71 -11.53
CA LEU A 41 3.15 5.55 -10.77
C LEU A 41 2.05 6.49 -11.27
N ALA A 42 2.40 7.71 -11.70
CA ALA A 42 1.45 8.66 -12.27
C ALA A 42 0.90 8.20 -13.64
N SER A 43 1.72 7.48 -14.41
CA SER A 43 1.33 6.97 -15.74
C SER A 43 1.81 5.52 -15.92
N PRO A 44 1.20 4.56 -15.22
CA PRO A 44 1.64 3.18 -15.23
C PRO A 44 1.39 2.53 -16.60
N ARG A 45 2.42 1.85 -17.11
CA ARG A 45 2.31 1.08 -18.36
C ARG A 45 1.36 -0.11 -18.26
N TRP A 46 1.23 -0.67 -17.08
CA TRP A 46 0.39 -1.84 -16.80
C TRP A 46 -0.64 -1.50 -15.73
N LEU A 47 -1.81 -2.09 -15.85
CA LEU A 47 -2.84 -1.95 -14.83
C LEU A 47 -2.30 -2.44 -13.48
N LEU A 48 -2.34 -1.58 -12.49
CA LEU A 48 -1.86 -1.87 -11.14
C LEU A 48 -2.98 -2.54 -10.33
N GLY A 49 -2.57 -3.43 -9.43
CA GLY A 49 -3.48 -4.12 -8.53
C GLY A 49 -2.88 -4.20 -7.13
N LEU A 50 -3.72 -4.00 -6.14
CA LEU A 50 -3.37 -4.08 -4.72
C LEU A 50 -3.42 -5.54 -4.27
N GLY A 51 -2.32 -6.27 -4.48
CA GLY A 51 -2.18 -7.70 -4.20
C GLY A 51 -2.81 -8.61 -5.25
N ARG A 52 -4.02 -8.35 -5.72
CA ARG A 52 -4.68 -9.10 -6.80
C ARG A 52 -5.10 -8.20 -7.95
N ARG A 53 -5.17 -8.78 -9.13
CA ARG A 53 -5.62 -8.07 -10.34
C ARG A 53 -7.04 -7.53 -10.26
N SER A 54 -7.89 -8.12 -9.41
CA SER A 54 -9.26 -7.65 -9.17
C SER A 54 -9.34 -6.48 -8.19
N CYS A 55 -8.28 -6.21 -7.43
CA CYS A 55 -8.22 -5.11 -6.46
C CYS A 55 -7.50 -3.92 -7.11
N VAL A 56 -8.18 -3.21 -7.97
CA VAL A 56 -7.65 -2.02 -8.66
C VAL A 56 -7.74 -0.82 -7.73
N PRO A 57 -6.75 0.09 -7.76
CA PRO A 57 -6.87 1.38 -7.09
C PRO A 57 -8.11 2.14 -7.56
N ALA A 58 -8.82 2.76 -6.63
CA ALA A 58 -10.05 3.52 -6.95
C ALA A 58 -9.78 4.92 -7.52
N GLY A 59 -8.50 5.36 -7.54
CA GLY A 59 -8.08 6.66 -8.02
C GLY A 59 -6.59 6.70 -8.36
N PRO A 60 -6.05 7.88 -8.68
CA PRO A 60 -4.63 8.07 -8.91
C PRO A 60 -3.80 7.58 -7.70
N LEU A 61 -2.65 6.96 -7.96
CA LEU A 61 -1.77 6.44 -6.92
C LEU A 61 -0.82 7.50 -6.36
N VAL A 62 -0.56 8.56 -7.11
CA VAL A 62 0.31 9.65 -6.72
C VAL A 62 -0.36 10.97 -7.00
N ASP A 63 -0.09 11.95 -6.14
CA ASP A 63 -0.42 13.35 -6.34
C ASP A 63 0.76 14.06 -7.03
N ASN A 64 0.48 15.12 -7.78
CA ASN A 64 1.50 15.91 -8.47
C ASN A 64 2.47 16.65 -7.52
N SER A 65 2.14 16.73 -6.23
CA SER A 65 2.94 17.37 -5.18
C SER A 65 3.68 16.38 -4.26
N ALA A 66 3.79 15.10 -4.64
CA ALA A 66 4.18 14.02 -3.74
C ALA A 66 5.70 13.84 -3.52
N ILE A 67 6.54 14.75 -3.99
CA ILE A 67 7.98 14.73 -3.70
C ILE A 67 8.32 15.86 -2.72
N PHE A 68 8.88 15.48 -1.57
CA PHE A 68 9.19 16.41 -0.47
C PHE A 68 10.66 16.29 -0.06
N ASP A 69 11.22 17.41 0.34
CA ASP A 69 12.48 17.42 1.09
C ASP A 69 12.18 17.22 2.58
N GLY A 70 12.67 16.13 3.17
CA GLY A 70 12.52 15.86 4.59
C GLY A 70 12.48 14.38 4.93
N GLU A 71 12.29 14.12 6.20
CA GLU A 71 12.23 12.77 6.77
C GLU A 71 10.90 12.06 6.41
N LEU A 72 10.97 10.78 6.10
CA LEU A 72 9.83 9.96 5.71
C LEU A 72 8.70 9.96 6.74
N GLU A 73 9.06 9.82 8.03
CA GLU A 73 8.05 9.80 9.09
C GLU A 73 7.31 11.13 9.20
N ALA A 74 8.02 12.25 9.08
CA ALA A 74 7.41 13.57 9.10
C ALA A 74 6.45 13.74 7.91
N ALA A 75 6.86 13.30 6.73
CA ALA A 75 6.02 13.32 5.54
C ALA A 75 4.76 12.47 5.71
N LEU A 76 4.87 11.25 6.25
CA LEU A 76 3.72 10.36 6.46
C LEU A 76 2.74 10.84 7.54
N ARG A 77 3.19 11.73 8.45
CA ARG A 77 2.32 12.36 9.46
C ARG A 77 1.55 13.57 8.96
N MET A 78 1.86 14.04 7.75
CA MET A 78 1.11 15.14 7.14
C MET A 78 -0.34 14.74 6.86
N PRO A 79 -1.30 15.68 6.87
CA PRO A 79 -2.68 15.39 6.54
C PRO A 79 -2.82 15.01 5.06
N TRP A 80 -2.86 13.71 4.80
CA TRP A 80 -3.03 13.17 3.46
C TRP A 80 -4.52 13.08 3.11
N ARG A 81 -4.87 13.56 1.93
CA ARG A 81 -6.17 13.30 1.31
C ARG A 81 -5.94 12.36 0.13
N PRO A 82 -6.52 11.14 0.13
CA PRO A 82 -6.47 10.28 -1.04
C PRO A 82 -6.98 11.04 -2.27
N ALA A 83 -6.24 10.96 -3.38
CA ALA A 83 -6.66 11.56 -4.63
C ALA A 83 -8.07 11.09 -5.00
N GLY A 84 -8.97 12.03 -5.31
CA GLY A 84 -10.38 11.76 -5.62
C GLY A 84 -11.34 11.76 -4.43
N GLN A 85 -10.90 12.06 -3.20
CA GLN A 85 -11.82 12.17 -2.06
C GLN A 85 -12.76 13.36 -2.13
N ALA A 86 -12.41 14.45 -2.82
CA ALA A 86 -13.31 15.58 -3.03
C ALA A 86 -14.65 15.18 -3.68
N GLU A 87 -14.68 14.07 -4.41
CA GLU A 87 -15.90 13.53 -5.01
C GLU A 87 -16.66 12.57 -4.07
N ARG A 88 -15.98 12.00 -3.08
CA ARG A 88 -16.57 11.10 -2.07
C ARG A 88 -17.27 11.81 -0.92
N GLU A 89 -17.09 13.11 -0.73
CA GLU A 89 -17.86 13.91 0.25
C GLU A 89 -19.38 13.89 -0.03
N ARG A 90 -19.80 13.40 -1.21
CA ARG A 90 -21.21 13.19 -1.55
C ARG A 90 -21.77 11.83 -1.13
N VAL A 91 -20.94 10.90 -0.69
CA VAL A 91 -21.41 9.64 -0.11
C VAL A 91 -21.77 9.91 1.34
N PRO A 92 -23.01 9.57 1.78
CA PRO A 92 -23.40 9.72 3.18
C PRO A 92 -22.34 9.08 4.06
N ALA A 93 -21.92 9.79 5.09
CA ALA A 93 -20.95 9.27 6.03
C ALA A 93 -21.43 7.89 6.50
N TRP A 94 -20.64 6.85 6.24
CA TRP A 94 -20.92 5.52 6.74
C TRP A 94 -21.03 5.63 8.26
N PRO A 95 -21.97 4.94 8.92
CA PRO A 95 -22.30 5.17 10.33
C PRO A 95 -21.23 4.74 11.33
N TYR A 96 -20.02 4.42 10.86
CA TYR A 96 -18.90 4.15 11.73
C TYR A 96 -18.17 5.45 12.06
N GLU A 97 -18.01 5.70 13.35
CA GLU A 97 -17.17 6.77 13.88
C GLU A 97 -15.81 6.72 13.20
N ARG A 98 -15.31 7.87 12.70
CA ARG A 98 -13.95 7.95 12.17
C ARG A 98 -13.01 7.47 13.26
N GLU A 99 -12.23 6.44 12.97
CA GLU A 99 -11.13 6.07 13.84
C GLU A 99 -10.21 7.29 13.96
N GLU A 100 -10.07 7.81 15.18
CA GLU A 100 -9.21 8.96 15.45
C GLU A 100 -7.73 8.62 15.29
N LEU A 101 -7.41 7.33 15.14
CA LEU A 101 -6.05 6.81 15.05
C LEU A 101 -5.86 6.06 13.73
N THR A 102 -4.66 6.23 13.15
CA THR A 102 -4.19 5.42 12.02
C THR A 102 -2.93 4.66 12.39
N GLN A 103 -2.73 3.52 11.76
CA GLN A 103 -1.51 2.74 11.96
C GLN A 103 -0.40 3.26 11.06
N LEU A 104 0.72 3.66 11.67
CA LEU A 104 1.95 4.01 10.99
C LEU A 104 2.92 2.83 11.10
N ILE A 105 3.36 2.32 9.95
CA ILE A 105 4.34 1.24 9.86
C ILE A 105 5.57 1.79 9.16
N LEU A 106 6.72 1.74 9.81
CA LEU A 106 7.99 2.20 9.28
C LEU A 106 9.00 1.07 9.27
N GLU A 107 9.79 1.01 8.21
CA GLU A 107 10.92 0.08 8.14
C GLU A 107 11.94 0.41 9.23
N ASP A 108 12.30 -0.58 10.05
CA ASP A 108 13.20 -0.41 11.17
C ASP A 108 13.91 -1.76 11.43
N PRO A 109 15.24 -1.82 11.32
CA PRO A 109 16.00 -3.05 11.56
C PRO A 109 15.78 -3.66 12.96
N ASP A 110 15.48 -2.82 13.95
CA ASP A 110 15.22 -3.21 15.34
C ASP A 110 13.71 -3.31 15.65
N GLY A 111 12.86 -3.19 14.64
CA GLY A 111 11.41 -3.23 14.78
C GLY A 111 10.87 -4.58 15.24
N GLU A 112 9.73 -4.55 15.94
CA GLU A 112 9.06 -5.73 16.51
C GLU A 112 8.22 -6.51 15.47
N VAL A 113 7.88 -5.90 14.34
CA VAL A 113 7.08 -6.53 13.28
C VAL A 113 8.00 -7.19 12.26
N GLU A 114 7.86 -8.49 12.08
CA GLU A 114 8.57 -9.24 11.03
C GLU A 114 7.68 -9.43 9.81
N LEU A 115 8.16 -8.96 8.64
CA LEU A 115 7.50 -9.07 7.35
C LEU A 115 8.36 -9.92 6.41
N GLN A 116 7.81 -11.01 5.90
CA GLN A 116 8.50 -11.91 4.97
C GLN A 116 8.08 -11.56 3.52
N ASP A 117 8.40 -10.38 3.08
CA ASP A 117 7.91 -9.83 1.81
C ASP A 117 9.01 -9.19 0.92
N GLN A 118 10.27 -9.20 1.38
CA GLN A 118 11.39 -8.67 0.61
C GLN A 118 11.88 -9.71 -0.41
N PRO A 119 11.66 -9.51 -1.73
CA PRO A 119 12.08 -10.48 -2.74
C PRO A 119 13.60 -10.57 -2.82
N LEU A 120 14.12 -11.79 -2.83
CA LEU A 120 15.54 -12.08 -3.03
C LEU A 120 15.81 -12.41 -4.49
N GLY A 121 16.59 -11.54 -5.16
CA GLY A 121 17.00 -11.74 -6.53
C GLY A 121 15.94 -11.41 -7.58
N SER A 122 16.35 -11.47 -8.85
CA SER A 122 15.51 -11.15 -10.02
C SER A 122 14.71 -12.36 -10.53
N ALA A 123 14.96 -13.55 -10.02
CA ALA A 123 14.35 -14.77 -10.51
C ALA A 123 12.95 -14.94 -9.92
N PHE A 124 11.93 -14.52 -10.66
CA PHE A 124 10.52 -14.69 -10.31
C PHE A 124 10.14 -16.18 -10.11
N GLU A 125 10.96 -17.09 -10.61
CA GLU A 125 10.74 -18.54 -10.54
C GLU A 125 10.96 -19.12 -9.13
N ALA A 126 11.93 -18.60 -8.38
CA ALA A 126 12.28 -19.14 -7.08
C ALA A 126 11.39 -18.62 -5.92
N ARG A 127 10.73 -17.48 -6.06
CA ARG A 127 9.84 -16.84 -5.07
C ARG A 127 10.37 -16.89 -3.64
N THR A 128 11.66 -16.59 -3.48
CA THR A 128 12.29 -16.52 -2.17
C THR A 128 12.19 -15.10 -1.64
N PHE A 129 11.80 -14.99 -0.36
CA PHE A 129 11.66 -13.71 0.31
C PHE A 129 12.51 -13.70 1.58
N ALA A 130 13.21 -12.58 1.81
CA ALA A 130 13.84 -12.31 3.09
C ALA A 130 12.84 -11.70 4.07
N VAL A 131 13.19 -11.82 5.33
CA VAL A 131 12.50 -11.11 6.40
C VAL A 131 13.06 -9.69 6.47
N ARG A 132 12.18 -8.71 6.51
CA ARG A 132 12.49 -7.33 6.92
C ARG A 132 11.77 -7.01 8.20
N ARG A 133 12.27 -6.06 8.97
CA ARG A 133 11.65 -5.62 10.21
C ARG A 133 11.06 -4.24 10.08
N ALA A 134 10.01 -4.01 10.82
CA ALA A 134 9.31 -2.74 10.89
C ALA A 134 8.86 -2.45 12.31
N ARG A 135 8.74 -1.19 12.65
CA ARG A 135 8.02 -0.74 13.85
C ARG A 135 6.62 -0.31 13.48
N SER A 136 5.69 -0.57 14.36
CA SER A 136 4.29 -0.19 14.20
C SER A 136 3.85 0.69 15.37
N THR A 137 3.20 1.81 15.06
CA THR A 137 2.65 2.70 16.08
C THR A 137 1.29 3.26 15.64
N TRP A 138 0.44 3.60 16.60
CA TRP A 138 -0.83 4.26 16.33
C TRP A 138 -0.65 5.76 16.50
N VAL A 139 -1.02 6.52 15.51
CA VAL A 139 -0.89 7.98 15.50
C VAL A 139 -2.24 8.63 15.25
N PRO A 140 -2.53 9.80 15.84
CA PRO A 140 -3.73 10.54 15.53
C PRO A 140 -3.77 10.91 14.04
N LEU A 141 -4.95 10.86 13.45
CA LEU A 141 -5.19 11.47 12.16
C LEU A 141 -5.26 12.99 12.38
N GLU A 142 -4.25 13.72 11.92
CA GLU A 142 -4.32 15.17 11.92
C GLU A 142 -5.42 15.60 10.96
N ALA A 143 -6.42 16.33 11.50
CA ALA A 143 -7.42 16.95 10.67
C ALA A 143 -6.74 18.06 9.87
N GLY A 144 -6.64 17.91 8.56
CA GLY A 144 -6.22 19.01 7.70
C GLY A 144 -7.25 20.13 7.78
N ASP A 145 -6.80 21.32 8.09
CA ASP A 145 -7.57 22.57 8.07
C ASP A 145 -8.15 22.83 6.65
#